data_346c964157d7d1f8a84d0f069fa13889
#
_entry.id   346c964157d7d1f8a84d0f069fa13889
#
_cell.length_a   1.000
_cell.length_b   1.000
_cell.length_c   1.000
_cell.angle_alpha   90.00
_cell.angle_beta   90.00
_cell.angle_gamma   90.00
#
_symmetry.space_group_name_H-M   'P 1'
#
loop_
_entity.id
_entity.type
_entity.pdbx_description
1 polymer ?
#
loop_
_entity_poly.entity_id
_entity_poly.type
_entity_poly.pdbx_seq_one_letter_code
_entity_poly.pdbx_strand_id
1 'polypeptide(L)'
;TLSKIANNLAKKNSDYKGVCLLENKIDIKKALELTKIEDVWGIGRRLSLFLRKYSIDTAYHFSQMDRGWIRKNMGVVGEKTYLELNGVSCLDLDLVPSDKQSCCVSRSFSQPIEKLFDLEESVSTYGSRVSEKIREEGLVAESMSVFVLTNHFNRREKQYSNSIKLHLPYPTNNSIKIVKRALEGIRKIYRSGYRYKKAGVILYGLTRHNVTRGLLDYDRDISDQIMNTMDKVNNRYGSSTLKIASEGIEKIWKMKRENVSPCYTTRFDDIVVVKS
;
A
#
# COMPACT_ATOMS: atom_id res chain seq x y z
N THR A 1 5.91 5.64 -18.29
CA THR A 1 4.67 6.44 -18.46
C THR A 1 3.89 6.05 -19.71
N LEU A 2 4.52 5.85 -20.89
CA LEU A 2 3.83 5.43 -22.13
C LEU A 2 3.06 4.12 -21.96
N SER A 3 3.61 3.10 -21.31
CA SER A 3 2.93 1.81 -21.04
C SER A 3 1.65 1.99 -20.20
N LYS A 4 1.62 2.97 -19.29
CA LYS A 4 0.42 3.30 -18.51
C LYS A 4 -0.66 3.96 -19.39
N ILE A 5 -0.27 4.79 -20.34
CA ILE A 5 -1.17 5.39 -21.33
C ILE A 5 -1.74 4.30 -22.23
N ALA A 6 -0.92 3.44 -22.80
CA ALA A 6 -1.36 2.30 -23.61
C ALA A 6 -2.38 1.42 -22.87
N ASN A 7 -2.08 1.05 -21.62
CA ASN A 7 -2.98 0.28 -20.77
C ASN A 7 -4.32 1.00 -20.50
N ASN A 8 -4.29 2.32 -20.30
CA ASN A 8 -5.50 3.11 -20.07
C ASN A 8 -6.37 3.18 -21.33
N LEU A 9 -5.77 3.38 -22.49
CA LEU A 9 -6.47 3.39 -23.79
C LEU A 9 -7.07 2.02 -24.11
N ALA A 10 -6.30 0.93 -23.92
CA ALA A 10 -6.76 -0.43 -24.13
C ALA A 10 -7.99 -0.80 -23.27
N LYS A 11 -8.09 -0.25 -22.07
CA LYS A 11 -9.23 -0.47 -21.17
C LYS A 11 -10.45 0.41 -21.47
N LYS A 12 -10.23 1.64 -21.93
CA LYS A 12 -11.31 2.63 -22.10
C LYS A 12 -11.91 2.62 -23.51
N ASN A 13 -11.17 2.18 -24.50
CA ASN A 13 -11.60 2.18 -25.90
C ASN A 13 -11.72 0.74 -26.42
N SER A 14 -12.94 0.35 -26.81
CA SER A 14 -13.27 -0.98 -27.33
C SER A 14 -12.53 -1.33 -28.64
N ASP A 15 -12.13 -0.33 -29.41
CA ASP A 15 -11.42 -0.54 -30.70
C ASP A 15 -10.08 -1.25 -30.49
N TYR A 16 -9.45 -1.05 -29.34
CA TYR A 16 -8.20 -1.73 -28.99
C TYR A 16 -8.38 -3.18 -28.52
N LYS A 17 -9.62 -3.66 -28.33
CA LYS A 17 -9.90 -5.05 -27.89
C LYS A 17 -9.06 -5.51 -26.71
N GLY A 18 -8.73 -4.58 -25.78
CA GLY A 18 -7.94 -4.87 -24.57
C GLY A 18 -6.42 -4.80 -24.75
N VAL A 19 -5.89 -4.56 -25.96
CA VAL A 19 -4.46 -4.46 -26.24
C VAL A 19 -4.16 -3.19 -27.03
N CYS A 20 -3.21 -2.38 -26.56
CA CYS A 20 -2.73 -1.19 -27.24
C CYS A 20 -1.20 -1.23 -27.30
N LEU A 21 -0.64 -1.21 -28.50
CA LEU A 21 0.79 -1.15 -28.77
C LEU A 21 1.16 0.25 -29.22
N LEU A 22 2.24 0.80 -28.67
CA LEU A 22 2.81 2.10 -28.99
C LEU A 22 4.23 1.90 -29.51
N GLU A 23 4.38 1.47 -30.76
CA GLU A 23 5.67 1.10 -31.35
C GLU A 23 6.31 2.25 -32.13
N ASN A 24 5.51 3.05 -32.78
CA ASN A 24 5.99 4.13 -33.63
C ASN A 24 5.56 5.52 -33.14
N LYS A 25 6.22 6.55 -33.66
CA LYS A 25 5.96 7.96 -33.27
C LYS A 25 4.52 8.44 -33.56
N ILE A 26 3.88 7.87 -34.58
CA ILE A 26 2.51 8.26 -34.99
C ILE A 26 1.52 7.73 -33.94
N ASP A 27 1.65 6.48 -33.56
CA ASP A 27 0.78 5.86 -32.54
C ASP A 27 0.99 6.50 -31.17
N ILE A 28 2.25 6.78 -30.80
CA ILE A 28 2.57 7.51 -29.57
C ILE A 28 1.90 8.88 -29.59
N LYS A 29 2.04 9.66 -30.68
CA LYS A 29 1.43 10.98 -30.78
C LYS A 29 -0.09 10.92 -30.63
N LYS A 30 -0.78 10.03 -31.37
CA LYS A 30 -2.23 9.83 -31.24
C LYS A 30 -2.63 9.47 -29.80
N ALA A 31 -1.90 8.57 -29.16
CA ALA A 31 -2.16 8.17 -27.78
C ALA A 31 -2.00 9.35 -26.80
N LEU A 32 -0.99 10.20 -27.00
CA LEU A 32 -0.75 11.37 -26.17
C LEU A 32 -1.83 12.44 -26.38
N GLU A 33 -2.31 12.64 -27.60
CA GLU A 33 -3.41 13.58 -27.93
C GLU A 33 -4.73 13.14 -27.28
N LEU A 34 -5.02 11.84 -27.27
CA LEU A 34 -6.21 11.26 -26.64
C LEU A 34 -6.16 11.27 -25.12
N THR A 35 -4.98 11.37 -24.54
CA THR A 35 -4.79 11.26 -23.09
C THR A 35 -4.88 12.65 -22.44
N LYS A 36 -5.87 12.83 -21.57
CA LYS A 36 -5.99 14.04 -20.75
C LYS A 36 -4.82 14.17 -19.78
N ILE A 37 -4.44 15.39 -19.47
CA ILE A 37 -3.29 15.66 -18.59
C ILE A 37 -3.44 15.06 -17.19
N GLU A 38 -4.64 15.01 -16.63
CA GLU A 38 -4.93 14.38 -15.35
C GLU A 38 -4.82 12.85 -15.34
N ASP A 39 -4.87 12.21 -16.52
CA ASP A 39 -4.73 10.76 -16.68
C ASP A 39 -3.26 10.33 -16.84
N VAL A 40 -2.33 11.29 -16.93
CA VAL A 40 -0.89 11.02 -17.02
C VAL A 40 -0.35 10.57 -15.66
N TRP A 41 0.30 9.40 -15.63
CA TRP A 41 0.95 8.91 -14.42
C TRP A 41 2.02 9.90 -13.92
N GLY A 42 1.92 10.29 -12.65
CA GLY A 42 2.77 11.32 -12.05
C GLY A 42 2.17 12.71 -12.03
N ILE A 43 1.09 12.98 -12.76
CA ILE A 43 0.37 14.25 -12.76
C ILE A 43 -0.92 14.11 -11.95
N GLY A 44 -0.87 14.52 -10.69
CA GLY A 44 -2.03 14.51 -9.81
C GLY A 44 -2.91 15.76 -9.97
N ARG A 45 -4.04 15.80 -9.24
CA ARG A 45 -5.05 16.87 -9.32
C ARG A 45 -4.48 18.30 -9.23
N ARG A 46 -3.51 18.53 -8.33
CA ARG A 46 -2.94 19.88 -8.16
C ARG A 46 -2.11 20.29 -9.38
N LEU A 47 -1.29 19.37 -9.89
CA LEU A 47 -0.46 19.62 -11.07
C LEU A 47 -1.30 19.75 -12.34
N SER A 48 -2.35 18.96 -12.52
CA SER A 48 -3.24 19.08 -13.69
C SER A 48 -3.95 20.45 -13.72
N LEU A 49 -4.45 20.92 -12.56
CA LEU A 49 -5.04 22.26 -12.45
C LEU A 49 -4.02 23.38 -12.74
N PHE A 50 -2.77 23.20 -12.30
CA PHE A 50 -1.69 24.14 -12.61
C PHE A 50 -1.38 24.18 -14.11
N LEU A 51 -1.21 23.02 -14.75
CA LEU A 51 -0.90 22.89 -16.17
C LEU A 51 -1.99 23.45 -17.08
N ARG A 52 -3.26 23.24 -16.72
CA ARG A 52 -4.41 23.82 -17.44
C ARG A 52 -4.43 25.35 -17.46
N LYS A 53 -3.85 26.03 -16.47
CA LYS A 53 -3.69 27.50 -16.51
C LYS A 53 -2.78 27.98 -17.66
N TYR A 54 -1.95 27.07 -18.16
CA TYR A 54 -1.06 27.30 -19.31
C TYR A 54 -1.57 26.63 -20.59
N SER A 55 -2.87 26.27 -20.64
CA SER A 55 -3.51 25.59 -21.78
C SER A 55 -2.90 24.23 -22.11
N ILE A 56 -2.33 23.55 -21.09
CA ILE A 56 -1.78 22.20 -21.23
C ILE A 56 -2.84 21.20 -20.77
N ASP A 57 -3.67 20.74 -21.71
CA ASP A 57 -4.84 19.89 -21.43
C ASP A 57 -4.61 18.42 -21.73
N THR A 58 -3.60 18.09 -22.55
CA THR A 58 -3.29 16.72 -22.98
C THR A 58 -1.86 16.33 -22.66
N ALA A 59 -1.58 15.02 -22.65
CA ALA A 59 -0.24 14.50 -22.56
C ALA A 59 0.64 14.95 -23.72
N TYR A 60 0.05 15.16 -24.91
CA TYR A 60 0.76 15.69 -26.07
C TYR A 60 1.21 17.13 -25.84
N HIS A 61 0.33 18.03 -25.41
CA HIS A 61 0.72 19.41 -25.09
C HIS A 61 1.86 19.44 -24.06
N PHE A 62 1.79 18.60 -23.04
CA PHE A 62 2.85 18.51 -22.02
C PHE A 62 4.17 18.00 -22.61
N SER A 63 4.13 17.03 -23.52
CA SER A 63 5.34 16.48 -24.17
C SER A 63 6.05 17.49 -25.10
N GLN A 64 5.36 18.55 -25.54
CA GLN A 64 5.91 19.61 -26.39
C GLN A 64 6.42 20.83 -25.61
N MET A 65 6.32 20.82 -24.29
CA MET A 65 6.76 21.91 -23.45
C MET A 65 8.29 22.04 -23.39
N ASP A 66 8.77 23.23 -23.02
CA ASP A 66 10.18 23.43 -22.74
C ASP A 66 10.60 22.64 -21.48
N ARG A 67 11.65 21.84 -21.60
CA ARG A 67 12.18 21.00 -20.53
C ARG A 67 12.63 21.83 -19.33
N GLY A 68 13.25 22.99 -19.56
CA GLY A 68 13.74 23.89 -18.49
C GLY A 68 12.58 24.46 -17.69
N TRP A 69 11.50 24.86 -18.39
CA TRP A 69 10.27 25.30 -17.74
C TRP A 69 9.66 24.20 -16.83
N ILE A 70 9.57 22.97 -17.34
CA ILE A 70 9.05 21.83 -16.57
C ILE A 70 9.92 21.58 -15.34
N ARG A 71 11.24 21.54 -15.50
CA ARG A 71 12.18 21.34 -14.39
C ARG A 71 12.02 22.40 -13.32
N LYS A 72 11.86 23.65 -13.72
CA LYS A 72 11.69 24.80 -12.80
C LYS A 72 10.38 24.73 -12.03
N ASN A 73 9.27 24.37 -12.69
CA ASN A 73 7.92 24.44 -12.10
C ASN A 73 7.45 23.12 -11.45
N MET A 74 7.96 21.98 -11.88
CA MET A 74 7.51 20.65 -11.44
C MET A 74 8.64 19.80 -10.85
N GLY A 75 9.87 20.29 -10.86
CA GLY A 75 11.05 19.61 -10.33
C GLY A 75 11.46 18.38 -11.12
N VAL A 76 12.31 17.54 -10.51
CA VAL A 76 12.87 16.32 -11.13
C VAL A 76 11.79 15.33 -11.54
N VAL A 77 10.74 15.20 -10.75
CA VAL A 77 9.65 14.24 -11.03
C VAL A 77 8.88 14.64 -12.29
N GLY A 78 8.56 15.93 -12.44
CA GLY A 78 7.92 16.45 -13.66
C GLY A 78 8.79 16.26 -14.89
N GLU A 79 10.10 16.55 -14.77
CA GLU A 79 11.07 16.34 -15.85
C GLU A 79 11.16 14.86 -16.26
N LYS A 80 11.22 13.92 -15.31
CA LYS A 80 11.18 12.49 -15.63
C LYS A 80 9.91 12.10 -16.39
N THR A 81 8.74 12.57 -15.94
CA THR A 81 7.48 12.33 -16.64
C THR A 81 7.52 12.85 -18.08
N TYR A 82 8.05 14.06 -18.29
CA TYR A 82 8.24 14.65 -19.61
C TYR A 82 9.15 13.79 -20.50
N LEU A 83 10.31 13.39 -20.00
CA LEU A 83 11.26 12.55 -20.73
C LEU A 83 10.64 11.19 -21.12
N GLU A 84 9.93 10.56 -20.19
CA GLU A 84 9.26 9.28 -20.45
C GLU A 84 8.13 9.40 -21.51
N LEU A 85 7.41 10.51 -21.56
CA LEU A 85 6.42 10.75 -22.62
C LEU A 85 7.09 10.96 -23.99
N ASN A 86 8.33 11.45 -24.00
CA ASN A 86 9.16 11.57 -25.19
C ASN A 86 10.00 10.30 -25.50
N GLY A 87 9.70 9.17 -24.85
CA GLY A 87 10.33 7.88 -25.11
C GLY A 87 11.67 7.64 -24.44
N VAL A 88 12.10 8.55 -23.54
CA VAL A 88 13.35 8.39 -22.79
C VAL A 88 13.06 7.67 -21.46
N SER A 89 13.63 6.48 -21.26
CA SER A 89 13.52 5.76 -19.99
C SER A 89 14.27 6.48 -18.88
N CYS A 90 13.59 6.78 -17.78
CA CYS A 90 14.15 7.48 -16.62
C CYS A 90 14.26 6.61 -15.37
N LEU A 91 13.80 5.37 -15.44
CA LEU A 91 13.87 4.38 -14.36
C LEU A 91 14.48 3.11 -14.92
N ASP A 92 15.59 2.71 -14.35
CA ASP A 92 16.20 1.41 -14.66
C ASP A 92 15.47 0.29 -13.91
N LEU A 93 15.70 -0.94 -14.34
CA LEU A 93 15.21 -2.13 -13.66
C LEU A 93 16.09 -2.39 -12.43
N ASP A 94 15.49 -2.26 -11.24
CA ASP A 94 16.15 -2.62 -9.98
C ASP A 94 16.29 -4.15 -9.91
N LEU A 95 17.49 -4.66 -10.15
CA LEU A 95 17.81 -6.08 -10.03
C LEU A 95 17.91 -6.54 -8.57
N VAL A 96 18.31 -5.63 -7.67
CA VAL A 96 18.43 -5.88 -6.23
C VAL A 96 17.64 -4.79 -5.50
N PRO A 97 16.45 -5.10 -4.98
CA PRO A 97 15.69 -4.11 -4.23
C PRO A 97 16.43 -3.69 -2.95
N SER A 98 16.45 -2.39 -2.68
CA SER A 98 17.00 -1.85 -1.43
C SER A 98 16.22 -2.35 -0.22
N ASP A 99 16.87 -2.45 0.95
CA ASP A 99 16.23 -2.84 2.20
C ASP A 99 15.07 -1.88 2.53
N LYS A 100 13.94 -2.46 2.93
CA LYS A 100 12.74 -1.69 3.26
C LYS A 100 13.00 -0.79 4.46
N GLN A 101 12.65 0.48 4.36
CA GLN A 101 12.74 1.44 5.45
C GLN A 101 11.50 1.41 6.37
N SER A 102 10.38 0.93 5.84
CA SER A 102 9.12 0.79 6.58
C SER A 102 8.25 -0.32 6.02
N CYS A 103 7.38 -0.88 6.85
CA CYS A 103 6.36 -1.83 6.44
C CYS A 103 5.00 -1.40 6.98
N CYS A 104 3.98 -1.41 6.13
CA CYS A 104 2.63 -0.99 6.49
C CYS A 104 1.60 -2.09 6.21
N VAL A 105 0.71 -2.30 7.16
CA VAL A 105 -0.54 -3.05 6.96
C VAL A 105 -1.71 -2.17 7.34
N SER A 106 -2.57 -1.89 6.38
CA SER A 106 -3.80 -1.13 6.58
C SER A 106 -4.91 -1.64 5.67
N ARG A 107 -6.15 -1.50 6.10
CA ARG A 107 -7.32 -1.85 5.29
C ARG A 107 -8.44 -0.84 5.50
N SER A 108 -9.20 -0.63 4.45
CA SER A 108 -10.51 0.03 4.56
C SER A 108 -11.54 -0.98 5.01
N PHE A 109 -12.40 -0.59 5.92
CA PHE A 109 -13.47 -1.44 6.43
C PHE A 109 -14.60 -1.57 5.41
N SER A 110 -15.28 -2.71 5.38
CA SER A 110 -16.49 -2.91 4.56
C SER A 110 -17.56 -1.90 4.93
N GLN A 111 -17.86 -1.82 6.23
CA GLN A 111 -18.71 -0.82 6.84
C GLN A 111 -17.90 0.04 7.82
N PRO A 112 -18.25 1.30 8.00
CA PRO A 112 -17.58 2.16 8.99
C PRO A 112 -17.70 1.57 10.40
N ILE A 113 -16.63 1.67 11.15
CA ILE A 113 -16.53 1.23 12.56
C ILE A 113 -16.69 2.44 13.47
N GLU A 114 -17.46 2.27 14.56
CA GLU A 114 -17.69 3.30 15.58
C GLU A 114 -17.15 2.89 16.94
N LYS A 115 -17.15 1.57 17.26
CA LYS A 115 -16.74 1.05 18.56
C LYS A 115 -15.23 0.90 18.66
N LEU A 116 -14.68 1.28 19.82
CA LEU A 116 -13.26 1.09 20.11
C LEU A 116 -12.84 -0.39 20.01
N PHE A 117 -13.68 -1.31 20.53
CA PHE A 117 -13.41 -2.73 20.50
C PHE A 117 -13.12 -3.26 19.09
N ASP A 118 -13.95 -2.91 18.11
CA ASP A 118 -13.77 -3.35 16.72
C ASP A 118 -12.49 -2.77 16.08
N LEU A 119 -12.12 -1.54 16.47
CA LEU A 119 -10.85 -0.93 16.07
C LEU A 119 -9.66 -1.64 16.71
N GLU A 120 -9.75 -2.03 17.98
CA GLU A 120 -8.72 -2.77 18.68
C GLU A 120 -8.49 -4.14 18.04
N GLU A 121 -9.53 -4.87 17.68
CA GLU A 121 -9.43 -6.12 16.93
C GLU A 121 -8.75 -5.94 15.56
N SER A 122 -9.16 -4.91 14.81
CA SER A 122 -8.61 -4.61 13.50
C SER A 122 -7.12 -4.26 13.58
N VAL A 123 -6.75 -3.38 14.51
CA VAL A 123 -5.37 -2.94 14.73
C VAL A 123 -4.49 -4.09 15.25
N SER A 124 -5.03 -4.98 16.12
CA SER A 124 -4.34 -6.20 16.55
C SER A 124 -4.02 -7.10 15.37
N THR A 125 -5.00 -7.33 14.48
CA THR A 125 -4.80 -8.12 13.26
C THR A 125 -3.74 -7.47 12.35
N TYR A 126 -3.74 -6.14 12.18
CA TYR A 126 -2.75 -5.45 11.35
C TYR A 126 -1.37 -5.45 11.99
N GLY A 127 -1.29 -5.34 13.32
CA GLY A 127 -0.06 -5.45 14.10
C GLY A 127 0.58 -6.84 13.95
N SER A 128 -0.20 -7.91 14.09
CA SER A 128 0.25 -9.29 13.87
C SER A 128 0.75 -9.49 12.43
N ARG A 129 -0.03 -9.04 11.44
CA ARG A 129 0.33 -9.23 10.03
C ARG A 129 1.55 -8.42 9.59
N VAL A 130 1.74 -7.20 10.10
CA VAL A 130 2.94 -6.41 9.78
C VAL A 130 4.19 -7.00 10.42
N SER A 131 4.05 -7.57 11.64
CA SER A 131 5.13 -8.27 12.35
C SER A 131 5.57 -9.54 11.61
N GLU A 132 4.61 -10.34 11.16
CA GLU A 132 4.86 -11.53 10.35
C GLU A 132 5.65 -11.18 9.08
N LYS A 133 5.23 -10.15 8.34
CA LYS A 133 5.91 -9.71 7.12
C LYS A 133 7.37 -9.31 7.33
N ILE A 134 7.67 -8.57 8.42
CA ILE A 134 9.07 -8.20 8.67
C ILE A 134 9.90 -9.39 9.19
N ARG A 135 9.28 -10.37 9.89
CA ARG A 135 9.94 -11.62 10.27
C ARG A 135 10.29 -12.48 9.07
N GLU A 136 9.38 -12.62 8.10
CA GLU A 136 9.64 -13.32 6.83
C GLU A 136 10.88 -12.78 6.09
N GLU A 137 11.18 -11.48 6.27
CA GLU A 137 12.31 -10.80 5.67
C GLU A 137 13.55 -10.73 6.62
N GLY A 138 13.46 -11.32 7.81
CA GLY A 138 14.54 -11.27 8.81
C GLY A 138 14.78 -9.88 9.39
N LEU A 139 13.76 -9.03 9.42
CA LEU A 139 13.85 -7.64 9.88
C LEU A 139 13.25 -7.47 11.28
N VAL A 140 13.68 -6.41 11.98
CA VAL A 140 13.12 -5.89 13.21
C VAL A 140 12.83 -4.40 13.08
N ALA A 141 11.88 -3.87 13.87
CA ALA A 141 11.47 -2.48 13.84
C ALA A 141 11.81 -1.75 15.14
N GLU A 142 12.23 -0.51 15.07
CA GLU A 142 12.50 0.37 16.20
C GLU A 142 11.27 1.14 16.69
N SER A 143 10.42 1.53 15.76
CA SER A 143 9.25 2.35 16.07
C SER A 143 8.07 1.97 15.19
N MET A 144 6.88 2.43 15.59
CA MET A 144 5.65 2.16 14.88
C MET A 144 4.73 3.38 14.88
N SER A 145 3.79 3.41 13.97
CA SER A 145 2.62 4.30 14.00
C SER A 145 1.33 3.52 13.89
N VAL A 146 0.33 3.98 14.62
CA VAL A 146 -1.06 3.56 14.45
C VAL A 146 -1.84 4.75 13.93
N PHE A 147 -2.72 4.54 12.96
CA PHE A 147 -3.54 5.59 12.40
C PHE A 147 -4.97 5.14 12.13
N VAL A 148 -5.87 6.11 12.12
CA VAL A 148 -7.29 5.95 11.78
C VAL A 148 -7.76 7.09 10.89
N LEU A 149 -8.68 6.81 9.98
CA LEU A 149 -9.30 7.78 9.08
C LEU A 149 -10.81 7.54 8.97
N THR A 150 -11.59 8.61 8.89
CA THR A 150 -12.97 8.57 8.39
C THR A 150 -13.00 8.58 6.86
N ASN A 151 -14.19 8.47 6.25
CA ASN A 151 -14.34 8.54 4.81
C ASN A 151 -14.32 9.99 4.31
N HIS A 152 -13.17 10.50 3.90
CA HIS A 152 -13.01 11.87 3.40
C HIS A 152 -13.80 12.18 2.11
N PHE A 153 -14.30 11.17 1.41
CA PHE A 153 -15.19 11.37 0.25
C PHE A 153 -16.63 11.64 0.66
N ASN A 154 -17.04 11.23 1.87
CA ASN A 154 -18.36 11.49 2.39
C ASN A 154 -18.38 12.81 3.20
N ARG A 155 -18.66 13.92 2.52
CA ARG A 155 -18.70 15.26 3.13
C ARG A 155 -19.86 15.48 4.11
N ARG A 156 -20.82 14.56 4.15
CA ARG A 156 -21.99 14.64 5.07
C ARG A 156 -21.66 14.14 6.47
N GLU A 157 -20.57 13.40 6.63
CA GLU A 157 -20.14 12.85 7.91
C GLU A 157 -19.03 13.70 8.54
N LYS A 158 -18.96 13.69 9.87
CA LYS A 158 -17.87 14.34 10.62
C LYS A 158 -16.53 13.72 10.21
N GLN A 159 -15.57 14.57 9.89
CA GLN A 159 -14.24 14.12 9.45
C GLN A 159 -13.27 14.08 10.61
N TYR A 160 -12.51 12.97 10.67
CA TYR A 160 -11.44 12.79 11.64
C TYR A 160 -10.32 11.96 11.01
N SER A 161 -9.10 12.40 11.20
CA SER A 161 -7.89 11.69 10.83
C SER A 161 -6.85 11.92 11.92
N ASN A 162 -6.29 10.86 12.45
CA ASN A 162 -5.24 10.97 13.45
C ASN A 162 -4.26 9.80 13.35
N SER A 163 -3.03 10.05 13.77
CA SER A 163 -1.98 9.04 13.88
C SER A 163 -1.10 9.32 15.08
N ILE A 164 -0.57 8.25 15.68
CA ILE A 164 0.37 8.36 16.78
C ILE A 164 1.62 7.52 16.49
N LYS A 165 2.79 8.13 16.62
CA LYS A 165 4.08 7.43 16.56
C LYS A 165 4.46 6.98 17.97
N LEU A 166 4.91 5.74 18.08
CA LEU A 166 5.29 5.07 19.33
C LEU A 166 6.65 4.41 19.15
N HIS A 167 7.54 4.57 20.11
CA HIS A 167 8.79 3.82 20.16
C HIS A 167 8.55 2.43 20.75
N LEU A 168 9.22 1.45 20.18
CA LEU A 168 9.31 0.12 20.77
C LEU A 168 10.42 0.13 21.84
N PRO A 169 10.31 -0.65 22.91
CA PRO A 169 11.32 -0.65 23.99
C PRO A 169 12.72 -1.06 23.48
N TYR A 170 12.76 -1.86 22.43
CA TYR A 170 13.95 -2.27 21.68
C TYR A 170 13.53 -2.71 20.27
N PRO A 171 14.45 -2.78 19.29
CA PRO A 171 14.14 -3.28 17.95
C PRO A 171 13.58 -4.70 18.03
N THR A 172 12.36 -4.91 17.53
CA THR A 172 11.64 -6.18 17.64
C THR A 172 10.71 -6.46 16.46
N ASN A 173 10.45 -7.73 16.21
CA ASN A 173 9.43 -8.23 15.29
C ASN A 173 8.39 -9.12 16.01
N ASN A 174 8.40 -9.13 17.35
CA ASN A 174 7.48 -9.91 18.14
C ASN A 174 6.05 -9.35 18.02
N SER A 175 5.14 -10.17 17.49
CA SER A 175 3.74 -9.79 17.26
C SER A 175 3.03 -9.38 18.56
N ILE A 176 3.28 -10.06 19.69
CA ILE A 176 2.62 -9.76 20.96
C ILE A 176 3.01 -8.35 21.45
N LYS A 177 4.31 -8.01 21.37
CA LYS A 177 4.83 -6.71 21.81
C LYS A 177 4.33 -5.58 20.90
N ILE A 178 4.35 -5.80 19.58
CA ILE A 178 3.86 -4.84 18.59
C ILE A 178 2.36 -4.63 18.75
N VAL A 179 1.56 -5.68 18.90
CA VAL A 179 0.11 -5.59 19.11
C VAL A 179 -0.21 -4.87 20.43
N LYS A 180 0.46 -5.20 21.51
CA LYS A 180 0.28 -4.49 22.80
C LYS A 180 0.50 -2.98 22.62
N ARG A 181 1.57 -2.60 21.95
CA ARG A 181 1.89 -1.20 21.70
C ARG A 181 0.91 -0.54 20.75
N ALA A 182 0.42 -1.27 19.73
CA ALA A 182 -0.63 -0.81 18.83
C ALA A 182 -1.95 -0.52 19.54
N LEU A 183 -2.34 -1.37 20.49
CA LEU A 183 -3.52 -1.17 21.33
C LEU A 183 -3.41 0.07 22.20
N GLU A 184 -2.25 0.33 22.80
CA GLU A 184 -2.00 1.58 23.52
C GLU A 184 -2.15 2.80 22.60
N GLY A 185 -1.67 2.70 21.36
CA GLY A 185 -1.77 3.75 20.36
C GLY A 185 -3.20 4.05 19.94
N ILE A 186 -3.98 3.02 19.59
CA ILE A 186 -5.36 3.21 19.13
C ILE A 186 -6.24 3.81 20.22
N ARG A 187 -6.08 3.40 21.49
CA ARG A 187 -6.80 3.98 22.63
C ARG A 187 -6.56 5.47 22.80
N LYS A 188 -5.34 5.95 22.52
CA LYS A 188 -4.98 7.39 22.62
C LYS A 188 -5.58 8.23 21.50
N ILE A 189 -5.74 7.69 20.29
CA ILE A 189 -6.24 8.44 19.13
C ILE A 189 -7.71 8.19 18.83
N TYR A 190 -8.33 7.22 19.49
CA TYR A 190 -9.76 6.97 19.35
C TYR A 190 -10.59 8.14 19.88
N ARG A 191 -11.63 8.48 19.16
CA ARG A 191 -12.69 9.43 19.59
C ARG A 191 -14.05 8.85 19.29
N SER A 192 -14.93 8.85 20.28
CA SER A 192 -16.33 8.43 20.11
C SER A 192 -17.09 9.37 19.17
N GLY A 193 -18.10 8.85 18.48
CA GLY A 193 -18.97 9.64 17.59
C GLY A 193 -18.42 9.87 16.18
N TYR A 194 -17.34 9.18 15.81
CA TYR A 194 -16.80 9.16 14.45
C TYR A 194 -16.98 7.79 13.80
N ARG A 195 -17.25 7.80 12.49
CA ARG A 195 -17.39 6.61 11.65
C ARG A 195 -16.09 6.32 10.92
N TYR A 196 -15.25 5.48 11.51
CA TYR A 196 -13.93 5.14 10.98
C TYR A 196 -14.06 4.27 9.74
N LYS A 197 -13.38 4.65 8.65
CA LYS A 197 -13.38 3.93 7.38
C LYS A 197 -12.10 3.13 7.16
N LYS A 198 -11.00 3.53 7.78
CA LYS A 198 -9.70 2.88 7.61
C LYS A 198 -8.88 2.97 8.89
N ALA A 199 -8.15 1.90 9.18
CA ALA A 199 -7.09 1.89 10.19
C ALA A 199 -5.85 1.16 9.64
N GLY A 200 -4.70 1.36 10.29
CA GLY A 200 -3.47 0.69 9.92
C GLY A 200 -2.37 0.83 10.95
N VAL A 201 -1.38 -0.04 10.78
CA VAL A 201 -0.13 -0.08 11.54
C VAL A 201 1.03 0.04 10.58
N ILE A 202 1.98 0.90 10.89
CA ILE A 202 3.21 1.10 10.13
C ILE A 202 4.39 0.85 11.08
N LEU A 203 5.36 0.08 10.64
CA LEU A 203 6.64 -0.13 11.34
C LEU A 203 7.73 0.66 10.63
N TYR A 204 8.63 1.26 11.39
CA TYR A 204 9.73 2.10 10.89
C TYR A 204 11.05 1.71 11.54
N GLY A 205 12.15 2.19 10.95
CA GLY A 205 13.50 1.89 11.41
C GLY A 205 13.77 0.40 11.28
N LEU A 206 13.49 -0.15 10.08
CA LEU A 206 13.69 -1.57 9.82
C LEU A 206 15.18 -1.86 9.67
N THR A 207 15.68 -2.82 10.46
CA THR A 207 17.07 -3.28 10.43
C THR A 207 17.12 -4.80 10.45
N ARG A 208 18.24 -5.39 10.01
CA ARG A 208 18.45 -6.83 10.05
C ARG A 208 18.51 -7.33 11.48
N HIS A 209 17.81 -8.41 11.79
CA HIS A 209 17.72 -8.99 13.14
C HIS A 209 19.08 -9.28 13.78
N ASN A 210 20.08 -9.69 12.99
CA ASN A 210 21.40 -10.10 13.47
C ASN A 210 22.33 -8.92 13.87
N VAL A 211 21.97 -7.67 13.55
CA VAL A 211 22.83 -6.49 13.80
C VAL A 211 22.64 -5.90 15.20
N THR A 212 21.58 -6.29 15.89
CA THR A 212 21.13 -5.62 17.14
C THR A 212 21.26 -6.50 18.41
N ARG A 213 22.13 -7.51 18.41
CA ARG A 213 22.35 -8.35 19.61
C ARG A 213 23.08 -7.59 20.69
N GLY A 214 22.46 -7.48 21.87
CA GLY A 214 23.03 -6.88 23.10
C GLY A 214 23.00 -7.86 24.28
N LEU A 215 23.67 -7.49 25.37
CA LEU A 215 23.88 -8.34 26.58
C LEU A 215 22.59 -8.79 27.32
N LEU A 216 21.38 -8.31 26.93
CA LEU A 216 20.10 -8.61 27.61
C LEU A 216 19.19 -9.57 26.78
N ASP A 217 19.75 -10.46 26.00
CA ASP A 217 19.02 -11.20 24.95
C ASP A 217 18.27 -12.48 25.43
N TYR A 218 18.33 -12.85 26.73
CA TYR A 218 17.68 -14.10 27.21
C TYR A 218 16.15 -14.10 26.95
N ASP A 219 15.47 -12.99 27.20
CA ASP A 219 14.03 -12.85 26.91
C ASP A 219 13.68 -12.86 25.40
N ARG A 220 14.68 -12.62 24.55
CA ARG A 220 14.50 -12.64 23.09
C ARG A 220 14.47 -14.06 22.56
N ASP A 221 15.31 -14.96 23.02
CA ASP A 221 15.39 -16.33 22.48
C ASP A 221 14.08 -17.10 22.68
N ILE A 222 13.46 -17.00 23.87
CA ILE A 222 12.13 -17.59 24.12
C ILE A 222 11.05 -16.91 23.26
N SER A 223 11.12 -15.60 23.14
CA SER A 223 10.22 -14.79 22.33
C SER A 223 10.28 -15.18 20.85
N ASP A 224 11.49 -15.37 20.33
CA ASP A 224 11.72 -15.76 18.94
C ASP A 224 11.25 -17.21 18.66
N GLN A 225 11.44 -18.13 19.61
CA GLN A 225 10.92 -19.50 19.51
C GLN A 225 9.39 -19.53 19.42
N ILE A 226 8.70 -18.73 20.25
CA ILE A 226 7.22 -18.62 20.21
C ILE A 226 6.77 -18.09 18.84
N MET A 227 7.37 -17.00 18.34
CA MET A 227 7.02 -16.43 17.05
C MET A 227 7.29 -17.39 15.91
N ASN A 228 8.44 -18.06 15.90
CA ASN A 228 8.79 -19.06 14.89
C ASN A 228 7.81 -20.25 14.91
N THR A 229 7.38 -20.68 16.09
CA THR A 229 6.39 -21.77 16.21
C THR A 229 5.03 -21.33 15.69
N MET A 230 4.59 -20.12 16.02
CA MET A 230 3.34 -19.53 15.51
C MET A 230 3.37 -19.42 13.98
N ASP A 231 4.47 -18.92 13.40
CA ASP A 231 4.64 -18.79 11.97
C ASP A 231 4.67 -20.18 11.27
N LYS A 232 5.35 -21.19 11.85
CA LYS A 232 5.34 -22.58 11.34
C LYS A 232 3.93 -23.17 11.30
N VAL A 233 3.15 -22.98 12.36
CA VAL A 233 1.75 -23.45 12.43
C VAL A 233 0.91 -22.76 11.37
N ASN A 234 1.01 -21.44 11.25
CA ASN A 234 0.24 -20.65 10.29
C ASN A 234 0.63 -20.94 8.83
N ASN A 235 1.90 -21.22 8.56
CA ASN A 235 2.37 -21.62 7.23
C ASN A 235 1.89 -23.02 6.84
N ARG A 236 1.82 -23.95 7.80
CA ARG A 236 1.42 -25.34 7.54
C ARG A 236 -0.09 -25.51 7.42
N TYR A 237 -0.86 -24.86 8.28
CA TYR A 237 -2.31 -25.09 8.43
C TYR A 237 -3.15 -23.92 7.91
N GLY A 238 -2.52 -22.87 7.40
CA GLY A 238 -3.18 -21.68 6.88
C GLY A 238 -3.04 -20.46 7.79
N SER A 239 -3.02 -19.29 7.19
CA SER A 239 -2.84 -18.02 7.92
C SER A 239 -3.95 -17.80 8.96
N SER A 240 -3.57 -17.34 10.15
CA SER A 240 -4.46 -17.10 11.29
C SER A 240 -5.04 -18.37 11.95
N THR A 241 -4.47 -19.57 11.72
CA THR A 241 -4.78 -20.77 12.48
C THR A 241 -4.43 -20.57 13.95
N LEU A 242 -3.23 -20.07 14.23
CA LEU A 242 -2.81 -19.60 15.54
C LEU A 242 -2.73 -18.08 15.52
N LYS A 243 -3.44 -17.41 16.44
CA LYS A 243 -3.52 -15.94 16.48
C LYS A 243 -3.52 -15.42 17.90
N ILE A 244 -3.22 -14.14 18.05
CA ILE A 244 -3.30 -13.44 19.34
C ILE A 244 -4.78 -13.20 19.68
N ALA A 245 -5.19 -13.45 20.92
CA ALA A 245 -6.59 -13.37 21.35
C ALA A 245 -7.25 -12.01 21.04
N SER A 246 -6.49 -10.91 21.11
CA SER A 246 -6.98 -9.56 20.78
C SER A 246 -7.33 -9.35 19.31
N GLU A 247 -7.02 -10.30 18.43
CA GLU A 247 -7.44 -10.25 17.02
C GLU A 247 -8.91 -10.62 16.80
N GLY A 248 -9.59 -11.12 17.83
CA GLY A 248 -10.97 -11.57 17.78
C GLY A 248 -11.22 -12.77 16.87
N ILE A 249 -12.45 -13.25 16.87
CA ILE A 249 -12.88 -14.39 16.06
C ILE A 249 -13.75 -13.90 14.90
N GLU A 250 -14.78 -13.13 15.20
CA GLU A 250 -15.72 -12.57 14.23
C GLU A 250 -15.26 -11.19 13.78
N LYS A 251 -14.70 -11.14 12.57
CA LYS A 251 -14.15 -9.88 12.02
C LYS A 251 -15.21 -9.16 11.19
N ILE A 252 -16.19 -8.55 11.83
CA ILE A 252 -17.30 -7.80 11.19
C ILE A 252 -16.78 -6.64 10.31
N TRP A 253 -15.63 -6.10 10.64
CA TRP A 253 -14.95 -5.03 9.94
C TRP A 253 -14.20 -5.50 8.68
N LYS A 254 -14.07 -6.81 8.46
CA LYS A 254 -13.32 -7.37 7.33
C LYS A 254 -13.93 -6.91 6.00
N MET A 255 -13.07 -6.56 5.06
CA MET A 255 -13.50 -6.19 3.71
C MET A 255 -14.18 -7.40 3.04
N LYS A 256 -15.39 -7.19 2.52
CA LYS A 256 -16.09 -8.19 1.71
C LYS A 256 -15.33 -8.41 0.41
N ARG A 257 -15.16 -9.67 0.03
CA ARG A 257 -14.52 -10.10 -1.22
C ARG A 257 -15.50 -10.99 -1.98
N GLU A 258 -16.56 -10.40 -2.51
CA GLU A 258 -17.64 -11.13 -3.19
C GLU A 258 -17.32 -11.34 -4.68
N ASN A 259 -16.52 -10.45 -5.28
CA ASN A 259 -16.14 -10.51 -6.69
C ASN A 259 -14.62 -10.74 -6.82
N VAL A 260 -14.19 -11.96 -6.53
CA VAL A 260 -12.79 -12.38 -6.69
C VAL A 260 -12.69 -13.24 -7.94
N SER A 261 -11.69 -12.99 -8.79
CA SER A 261 -11.37 -13.88 -9.89
C SER A 261 -10.93 -15.25 -9.35
N PRO A 262 -11.22 -16.34 -10.07
CA PRO A 262 -10.71 -17.66 -9.73
C PRO A 262 -9.17 -17.68 -9.62
N CYS A 263 -8.66 -18.54 -8.75
CA CYS A 263 -7.23 -18.70 -8.51
C CYS A 263 -6.63 -19.78 -9.40
N TYR A 264 -6.68 -19.61 -10.71
CA TYR A 264 -6.28 -20.61 -11.71
C TYR A 264 -4.87 -21.21 -11.53
N THR A 265 -3.97 -20.49 -10.91
CA THR A 265 -2.56 -20.90 -10.73
C THR A 265 -2.26 -21.50 -9.36
N THR A 266 -3.19 -21.40 -8.40
CA THR A 266 -2.92 -21.79 -7.00
C THR A 266 -4.01 -22.69 -6.38
N ARG A 267 -5.12 -22.90 -7.08
CA ARG A 267 -6.21 -23.78 -6.66
C ARG A 267 -6.59 -24.70 -7.80
N PHE A 268 -6.46 -26.01 -7.61
CA PHE A 268 -6.84 -27.02 -8.63
C PHE A 268 -8.35 -26.96 -8.95
N ASP A 269 -9.19 -26.73 -7.96
CA ASP A 269 -10.65 -26.63 -8.13
C ASP A 269 -11.10 -25.45 -9.01
N ASP A 270 -10.25 -24.42 -9.11
CA ASP A 270 -10.53 -23.21 -9.89
C ASP A 270 -9.99 -23.31 -11.34
N ILE A 271 -9.33 -24.41 -11.72
CA ILE A 271 -8.79 -24.60 -13.07
C ILE A 271 -9.94 -24.70 -14.08
N VAL A 272 -9.80 -23.99 -15.19
CA VAL A 272 -10.78 -24.03 -16.28
C VAL A 272 -10.84 -25.45 -16.87
N VAL A 273 -12.01 -26.08 -16.76
CA VAL A 273 -12.27 -27.39 -17.37
C VAL A 273 -12.60 -27.17 -18.83
N VAL A 274 -11.73 -27.68 -19.72
CA VAL A 274 -12.01 -27.72 -21.17
C VAL A 274 -12.90 -28.91 -21.45
N LYS A 275 -14.08 -28.67 -21.97
CA LYS A 275 -14.94 -29.72 -22.51
C LYS A 275 -14.42 -30.05 -23.91
N SER A 276 -13.95 -31.30 -24.10
CA SER A 276 -13.64 -31.87 -25.42
C SER A 276 -14.91 -32.12 -26.24
#